data_6aa95198edea02b8cd26827e7844f40a
#
_entry.id   6aa95198edea02b8cd26827e7844f40a
#
_cell.length_a   1.000
_cell.length_b   1.000
_cell.length_c   1.000
_cell.angle_alpha   90.00
_cell.angle_beta   90.00
_cell.angle_gamma   90.00
#
_symmetry.space_group_name_H-M   'P 1'
#
loop_
_entity.id
_entity.type
_entity.pdbx_description
1 polymer ?
#
loop_
_entity_poly.entity_id
_entity_poly.type
_entity_poly.pdbx_seq_one_letter_code
_entity_poly.pdbx_strand_id
1 'polypeptide(L)' 'MNFKQLIAHYESLPKDQLIQKLVDKNSLLLKQENEIDRLSKELKDVREIEQDHKQLNGRLQKELETLRGEQWKLYKKL' A
#
# COMPACT_ATOMS: atom_id res chain seq x y z
N MET A 1 -28.36 -10.43 -3.42
CA MET A 1 -29.52 -10.05 -2.57
C MET A 1 -29.73 -8.55 -2.71
N ASN A 2 -30.95 -8.12 -3.06
CA ASN A 2 -31.24 -6.70 -3.14
C ASN A 2 -31.53 -6.10 -1.74
N PHE A 3 -31.63 -4.77 -1.67
CA PHE A 3 -31.81 -4.06 -0.40
C PHE A 3 -33.12 -4.46 0.33
N LYS A 4 -34.20 -4.64 -0.42
CA LYS A 4 -35.49 -5.06 0.14
C LYS A 4 -35.43 -6.46 0.74
N GLN A 5 -34.77 -7.37 0.05
CA GLN A 5 -34.59 -8.74 0.54
C GLN A 5 -33.73 -8.77 1.80
N LEU A 6 -32.70 -7.93 1.86
CA LEU A 6 -31.83 -7.80 3.02
C LEU A 6 -32.63 -7.28 4.24
N ILE A 7 -33.43 -6.25 4.07
CA ILE A 7 -34.29 -5.70 5.12
C ILE A 7 -35.27 -6.77 5.61
N ALA A 8 -35.95 -7.46 4.70
CA ALA A 8 -36.92 -8.50 5.05
C ALA A 8 -36.22 -9.63 5.83
N HIS A 9 -35.03 -10.02 5.44
CA HIS A 9 -34.24 -11.03 6.16
C HIS A 9 -33.95 -10.61 7.60
N TYR A 10 -33.50 -9.38 7.83
CA TYR A 10 -33.21 -8.88 9.18
C TYR A 10 -34.47 -8.69 10.01
N GLU A 11 -35.56 -8.23 9.41
CA GLU A 11 -36.85 -8.10 10.10
C GLU A 11 -37.45 -9.45 10.58
N SER A 12 -37.11 -10.52 9.89
CA SER A 12 -37.58 -11.87 10.25
C SER A 12 -36.77 -12.51 11.40
N LEU A 13 -35.65 -11.92 11.80
CA LEU A 13 -34.78 -12.49 12.84
C LEU A 13 -35.20 -12.04 14.24
N PRO A 14 -35.06 -12.93 15.26
CA PRO A 14 -35.22 -12.52 16.64
C PRO A 14 -34.25 -11.40 17.01
N LYS A 15 -34.64 -10.54 17.95
CA LYS A 15 -33.85 -9.40 18.38
C LYS A 15 -32.43 -9.79 18.81
N ASP A 16 -32.28 -10.88 19.55
CA ASP A 16 -30.98 -11.35 20.04
C ASP A 16 -30.04 -11.70 18.88
N GLN A 17 -30.57 -12.34 17.84
CA GLN A 17 -29.79 -12.69 16.65
C GLN A 17 -29.42 -11.46 15.85
N LEU A 18 -30.29 -10.46 15.78
CA LEU A 18 -29.98 -9.17 15.14
C LEU A 18 -28.84 -8.46 15.85
N ILE A 19 -28.90 -8.40 17.18
CA ILE A 19 -27.84 -7.79 17.99
C ILE A 19 -26.52 -8.52 17.76
N GLN A 20 -26.52 -9.83 17.80
CA GLN A 20 -25.33 -10.65 17.59
C GLN A 20 -24.73 -10.41 16.19
N LYS A 21 -25.55 -10.36 15.17
CA LYS A 21 -25.07 -10.08 13.80
C LYS A 21 -24.47 -8.69 13.67
N LEU A 22 -25.04 -7.68 14.32
CA LEU A 22 -24.49 -6.33 14.33
C LEU A 22 -23.15 -6.29 15.04
N VAL A 23 -23.01 -6.95 16.18
CA VAL A 23 -21.74 -7.05 16.91
C VAL A 23 -20.68 -7.73 16.05
N ASP A 24 -21.02 -8.83 15.39
CA ASP A 24 -20.08 -9.55 14.53
C ASP A 24 -19.62 -8.69 13.34
N LYS A 25 -20.53 -7.97 12.71
CA LYS A 25 -20.19 -7.07 11.61
C LYS A 25 -19.33 -5.91 12.05
N ASN A 26 -19.61 -5.32 13.20
CA ASN A 26 -18.79 -4.22 13.74
C ASN A 26 -17.39 -4.71 14.08
N SER A 27 -17.24 -5.90 14.65
CA SER A 27 -15.93 -6.52 14.91
C SER A 27 -15.14 -6.72 13.62
N LEU A 28 -15.81 -7.19 12.56
CA LEU A 28 -15.19 -7.38 11.26
C LEU A 28 -14.76 -6.05 10.64
N LEU A 29 -15.62 -5.03 10.70
CA LEU A 29 -15.30 -3.70 10.20
C LEU A 29 -14.08 -3.11 10.91
N LEU A 30 -14.00 -3.26 12.22
CA LEU A 30 -12.86 -2.77 13.01
C LEU A 30 -11.56 -3.47 12.58
N LYS A 31 -11.61 -4.78 12.37
CA LYS A 31 -10.46 -5.54 11.87
C LYS A 31 -10.02 -5.05 10.49
N GLN A 32 -10.99 -4.79 9.61
CA GLN A 32 -10.71 -4.28 8.26
C GLN A 32 -10.11 -2.88 8.30
N GLU A 33 -10.59 -1.99 9.16
CA GLU A 33 -10.03 -0.66 9.34
C GLU A 33 -8.58 -0.72 9.81
N ASN A 34 -8.28 -1.58 10.78
CA ASN A 34 -6.92 -1.80 11.27
C ASN A 34 -6.00 -2.34 10.17
N GLU A 35 -6.49 -3.24 9.33
CA GLU A 35 -5.76 -3.79 8.19
C GLU A 35 -5.47 -2.70 7.15
N ILE A 36 -6.44 -1.84 6.84
CA ILE A 36 -6.27 -0.71 5.93
C ILE A 36 -5.22 0.25 6.46
N ASP A 37 -5.25 0.58 7.75
CA ASP A 37 -4.26 1.46 8.36
C ASP A 37 -2.85 0.87 8.27
N ARG A 38 -2.70 -0.42 8.55
CA ARG A 38 -1.43 -1.13 8.44
C ARG A 38 -0.90 -1.10 7.02
N LEU A 39 -1.74 -1.43 6.04
CA LEU A 39 -1.37 -1.45 4.63
C LEU A 39 -1.03 -0.05 4.11
N SER A 40 -1.74 0.98 4.57
CA SER A 40 -1.44 2.37 4.22
C SER A 40 -0.07 2.81 4.70
N LYS A 41 0.32 2.43 5.91
CA LYS A 41 1.65 2.70 6.46
C LYS A 41 2.74 1.97 5.69
N GLU A 42 2.53 0.69 5.39
CA GLU A 42 3.48 -0.10 4.59
C GLU A 42 3.66 0.50 3.20
N LEU A 43 2.59 0.94 2.57
CA LEU A 43 2.64 1.58 1.26
C LEU A 43 3.45 2.87 1.28
N LYS A 44 3.27 3.68 2.32
CA LYS A 44 4.05 4.90 2.51
C LYS A 44 5.54 4.60 2.63
N ASP A 45 5.90 3.60 3.42
CA ASP A 45 7.28 3.18 3.61
C ASP A 45 7.91 2.70 2.29
N VAL A 46 7.18 1.90 1.52
CA VAL A 46 7.64 1.42 0.21
C VAL A 46 7.85 2.59 -0.75
N ARG A 47 6.98 3.58 -0.76
CA ARG A 47 7.13 4.77 -1.60
C ARG A 47 8.36 5.58 -1.24
N GLU A 48 8.66 5.72 0.05
CA GLU A 48 9.87 6.41 0.51
C GLU A 48 11.13 5.66 0.07
N ILE A 49 11.16 4.35 0.18
CA ILE A 49 12.26 3.50 -0.29
C ILE A 49 12.44 3.62 -1.80
N GLU A 50 11.37 3.61 -2.57
CA GLU A 50 11.40 3.82 -4.02
C GLU A 50 12.04 5.15 -4.39
N GLN A 51 11.66 6.21 -3.68
CA GLN A 51 12.20 7.54 -3.92
C GLN A 51 13.69 7.59 -3.64
N ASP A 52 14.14 7.01 -2.53
CA ASP A 52 15.55 6.92 -2.18
C ASP A 52 16.33 6.14 -3.23
N HIS A 53 15.79 5.04 -3.74
CA HIS A 53 16.39 4.26 -4.81
C HIS A 53 16.51 5.06 -6.11
N LYS A 54 15.51 5.85 -6.46
CA LYS A 54 15.56 6.71 -7.64
C LYS A 54 16.67 7.75 -7.54
N GLN A 55 16.81 8.38 -6.38
CA GLN A 55 17.87 9.36 -6.12
C GLN A 55 19.24 8.71 -6.19
N LEU A 56 19.41 7.56 -5.57
CA LEU A 56 20.65 6.81 -5.60
C LEU A 56 21.02 6.38 -7.02
N ASN A 57 20.07 5.84 -7.77
CA ASN A 57 20.28 5.42 -9.15
C ASN A 57 20.69 6.61 -10.05
N GLY A 58 20.04 7.76 -9.86
CA GLY A 58 20.41 8.98 -10.59
C GLY A 58 21.82 9.43 -10.30
N ARG A 59 22.23 9.41 -9.03
CA ARG A 59 23.58 9.75 -8.62
C ARG A 59 24.62 8.78 -9.18
N LEU A 60 24.37 7.49 -9.08
CA LEU A 60 25.25 6.44 -9.61
C LEU A 60 25.40 6.55 -11.12
N GLN A 61 24.35 6.88 -11.82
CA GLN A 61 24.40 7.06 -13.26
C GLN A 61 25.30 8.26 -13.65
N LYS A 62 25.20 9.36 -12.91
CA LYS A 62 26.07 10.53 -13.12
C LYS A 62 27.53 10.19 -12.83
N GLU A 63 27.80 9.48 -11.76
CA GLU A 63 29.16 9.04 -11.43
C GLU A 63 29.73 8.12 -12.53
N LEU A 64 28.92 7.21 -13.04
CA LEU A 64 29.30 6.33 -14.13
C LEU A 64 29.63 7.10 -15.41
N GLU A 65 28.83 8.08 -15.77
CA GLU A 65 29.07 8.95 -16.92
C GLU A 65 30.37 9.75 -16.77
N THR A 66 30.62 10.26 -15.57
CA THR A 66 31.85 10.96 -15.25
C THR A 66 33.08 10.07 -15.40
N LEU A 67 33.01 8.86 -14.86
CA LEU A 67 34.11 7.87 -14.97
C LEU A 67 34.37 7.47 -16.42
N ARG A 68 33.32 7.26 -17.20
CA ARG A 68 33.44 6.97 -18.63
C ARG A 68 34.12 8.12 -19.39
N GLY A 69 33.75 9.35 -19.06
CA GLY A 69 34.39 10.53 -19.66
C GLY A 69 35.87 10.65 -19.32
N GLU A 70 36.24 10.38 -18.06
CA GLU A 70 37.64 10.38 -17.62
C GLU A 70 38.43 9.25 -18.29
N GLN A 71 37.88 8.07 -18.38
CA GLN A 71 38.50 6.95 -19.06
C GLN A 71 38.74 7.24 -20.54
N TRP A 72 37.78 7.85 -21.19
CA TRP A 72 37.91 8.25 -22.60
C TRP A 72 39.03 9.29 -22.80
N LYS A 73 39.14 10.26 -21.89
CA LYS A 73 40.21 11.27 -21.94
C LYS A 73 41.59 10.61 -21.77
N LEU A 74 41.73 9.68 -20.86
CA LEU A 74 42.97 8.94 -20.67
C LEU A 74 43.33 8.09 -21.91
N TYR A 75 42.35 7.46 -22.51
CA TYR A 75 42.56 6.69 -23.73
C TYR A 75 43.05 7.57 -24.89
N LYS A 76 42.50 8.78 -25.03
CA LYS A 76 42.95 9.70 -26.08
C LYS A 76 44.36 10.20 -25.91
N LYS A 77 44.87 10.25 -24.68
CA LYS A 77 46.25 10.69 -24.37
C LYS A 77 47.28 9.62 -24.70
N LEU A 78 46.85 8.38 -24.76
CA LEU A 78 47.73 7.27 -25.11
C LEU A 78 47.89 7.17 -26.62
#